data_bba2a380b291c9498d6446d0cfad7714
#
_entry.id   bba2a380b291c9498d6446d0cfad7714
#
_cell.length_a   1.000
_cell.length_b   1.000
_cell.length_c   1.000
_cell.angle_alpha   90.00
_cell.angle_beta   90.00
_cell.angle_gamma   90.00
#
_symmetry.space_group_name_H-M   'P 1'
#
loop_
_entity.id
_entity.type
_entity.pdbx_description
1 polymer ?
#
loop_
_entity_poly.entity_id
_entity_poly.type
_entity_poly.pdbx_seq_one_letter_code
_entity_poly.pdbx_strand_id
1 'polypeptide(L)'
;ADAVVEQIRAAYASAKFRQKPEHRGEKTGFFFLPGPPGKQFGFLLPIEDDQWILSVGARGEDSPPKTIEQLVEYAKAFDTRVHDCIAGAEATSEIRTFRKATATRRKAWEAAKWPQGLVPIGDALSSVNPTYGQGMTVAACTAEALSDMLGKRAASGAGLDGVVAEYLPVAAEIAARAWSLSVNSDYVYSETEGERPANFVMNRAMATTLRKLAVEDMDFRVFRLKLVHMLESANALRDGPLG
;
A
#
# COMPACT_ATOMS: atom_id res chain seq x y z
N ALA A 1 12.74 -9.43 -19.09
CA ALA A 1 13.33 -8.75 -17.95
C ALA A 1 12.98 -9.56 -16.71
N ASP A 2 13.98 -9.89 -15.93
CA ASP A 2 13.79 -10.69 -14.72
C ASP A 2 12.89 -9.95 -13.73
N ALA A 3 11.89 -10.64 -13.22
CA ALA A 3 10.97 -10.11 -12.23
C ALA A 3 10.87 -11.09 -11.05
N VAL A 4 10.82 -10.55 -9.84
CA VAL A 4 10.38 -11.30 -8.68
C VAL A 4 8.86 -11.23 -8.69
N VAL A 5 8.20 -12.38 -8.61
CA VAL A 5 6.74 -12.49 -8.62
C VAL A 5 6.28 -13.21 -7.36
N GLU A 6 5.25 -12.68 -6.75
CA GLU A 6 4.62 -13.19 -5.54
C GLU A 6 3.13 -13.39 -5.80
N GLN A 7 2.60 -14.56 -5.46
CA GLN A 7 1.17 -14.86 -5.58
C GLN A 7 0.45 -14.37 -4.32
N ILE A 8 -0.38 -13.35 -4.47
CA ILE A 8 -1.08 -12.70 -3.34
C ILE A 8 -2.58 -12.96 -3.31
N ARG A 9 -3.18 -13.26 -4.45
CA ARG A 9 -4.60 -13.62 -4.63
C ARG A 9 -5.55 -12.73 -3.81
N ALA A 10 -5.36 -11.40 -3.86
CA ALA A 10 -6.24 -10.45 -3.19
C ALA A 10 -7.44 -10.11 -4.07
N ALA A 11 -8.64 -10.14 -3.49
CA ALA A 11 -9.87 -9.69 -4.14
C ALA A 11 -10.62 -8.74 -3.22
N TYR A 12 -11.21 -7.68 -3.78
CA TYR A 12 -11.97 -6.71 -3.01
C TYR A 12 -13.12 -6.10 -3.81
N ALA A 13 -14.08 -5.55 -3.09
CA ALA A 13 -15.23 -4.82 -3.60
C ALA A 13 -15.31 -3.45 -2.93
N SER A 14 -15.73 -2.45 -3.69
CA SER A 14 -15.86 -1.09 -3.20
C SER A 14 -17.14 -0.44 -3.70
N ALA A 15 -17.75 0.39 -2.85
CA ALA A 15 -18.84 1.28 -3.23
C ALA A 15 -18.81 2.56 -2.41
N LYS A 16 -19.50 3.60 -2.90
CA LYS A 16 -19.66 4.88 -2.21
C LYS A 16 -21.05 4.96 -1.59
N PHE A 17 -21.14 5.59 -0.44
CA PHE A 17 -22.39 5.81 0.30
C PHE A 17 -22.48 7.26 0.74
N ARG A 18 -23.67 7.83 0.76
CA ARG A 18 -23.92 9.13 1.36
C ARG A 18 -23.74 9.06 2.87
N GLN A 19 -23.06 10.02 3.47
CA GLN A 19 -23.00 10.13 4.92
C GLN A 19 -24.39 10.43 5.47
N LYS A 20 -24.77 9.70 6.53
CA LYS A 20 -25.99 10.01 7.26
C LYS A 20 -25.86 11.37 7.96
N PRO A 21 -26.97 12.06 8.29
CA PRO A 21 -26.92 13.38 8.91
C PRO A 21 -26.01 13.47 10.14
N GLU A 22 -26.00 12.42 10.97
CA GLU A 22 -25.20 12.31 12.20
C GLU A 22 -23.69 12.15 11.94
N HIS A 23 -23.29 11.78 10.72
CA HIS A 23 -21.89 11.58 10.31
C HIS A 23 -21.38 12.65 9.35
N ARG A 24 -22.20 13.65 9.02
CA ARG A 24 -21.79 14.70 8.07
C ARG A 24 -20.58 15.47 8.59
N GLY A 25 -19.61 15.64 7.70
CA GLY A 25 -18.35 16.29 8.01
C GLY A 25 -17.39 15.43 8.84
N GLU A 26 -17.70 14.14 9.07
CA GLU A 26 -16.78 13.22 9.72
C GLU A 26 -15.50 13.09 8.87
N LYS A 27 -14.36 13.22 9.53
CA LYS A 27 -13.03 13.14 8.91
C LYS A 27 -12.25 11.92 9.37
N THR A 28 -12.79 11.14 10.31
CA THR A 28 -12.16 9.94 10.84
C THR A 28 -12.55 8.73 10.02
N GLY A 29 -11.57 7.97 9.56
CA GLY A 29 -11.79 6.72 8.85
C GLY A 29 -11.47 5.50 9.69
N PHE A 30 -11.90 4.34 9.19
CA PHE A 30 -11.64 3.03 9.78
C PHE A 30 -10.77 2.21 8.85
N PHE A 31 -9.73 1.56 9.40
CA PHE A 31 -8.89 0.61 8.68
C PHE A 31 -8.86 -0.72 9.40
N PHE A 32 -9.01 -1.79 8.65
CA PHE A 32 -9.02 -3.17 9.13
C PHE A 32 -7.99 -3.98 8.37
N LEU A 33 -6.88 -4.28 9.02
CA LEU A 33 -5.80 -5.10 8.49
C LEU A 33 -5.50 -6.23 9.49
N PRO A 34 -6.39 -7.22 9.61
CA PRO A 34 -6.17 -8.33 10.52
C PRO A 34 -4.94 -9.15 10.11
N GLY A 35 -4.28 -9.75 11.11
CA GLY A 35 -3.28 -10.77 10.88
C GLY A 35 -3.90 -12.17 10.88
N PRO A 36 -3.12 -13.21 10.51
CA PRO A 36 -3.59 -14.59 10.54
C PRO A 36 -4.18 -14.99 11.90
N PRO A 37 -5.25 -15.81 11.93
CA PRO A 37 -5.86 -16.51 10.79
C PRO A 37 -6.82 -15.66 9.95
N GLY A 38 -7.11 -14.40 10.34
CA GLY A 38 -8.01 -13.52 9.62
C GLY A 38 -7.44 -13.13 8.25
N LYS A 39 -8.23 -13.31 7.20
CA LYS A 39 -7.87 -13.00 5.81
C LYS A 39 -8.58 -11.78 5.25
N GLN A 40 -9.61 -11.34 5.92
CA GLN A 40 -10.43 -10.20 5.52
C GLN A 40 -9.70 -8.89 5.83
N PHE A 41 -9.86 -7.91 4.97
CA PHE A 41 -9.34 -6.57 5.14
C PHE A 41 -10.33 -5.54 4.60
N GLY A 42 -10.19 -4.30 5.00
CA GLY A 42 -11.04 -3.24 4.48
C GLY A 42 -10.80 -1.89 5.12
N PHE A 43 -11.48 -0.91 4.57
CA PHE A 43 -11.52 0.43 5.13
C PHE A 43 -12.85 1.10 4.83
N LEU A 44 -13.25 2.03 5.69
CA LEU A 44 -14.29 3.01 5.46
C LEU A 44 -13.68 4.39 5.63
N LEU A 45 -13.64 5.19 4.56
CA LEU A 45 -13.04 6.51 4.58
C LEU A 45 -14.05 7.57 4.17
N PRO A 46 -14.06 8.74 4.85
CA PRO A 46 -14.79 9.90 4.35
C PRO A 46 -14.11 10.42 3.09
N ILE A 47 -14.92 10.80 2.12
CA ILE A 47 -14.48 11.44 0.88
C ILE A 47 -15.30 12.71 0.64
N GLU A 48 -15.06 13.38 -0.47
CA GLU A 48 -15.73 14.61 -0.87
C GLU A 48 -17.27 14.43 -0.92
N ASP A 49 -18.00 15.53 -0.86
CA ASP A 49 -19.45 15.62 -0.99
C ASP A 49 -20.24 14.84 0.09
N ASP A 50 -19.75 14.85 1.33
CA ASP A 50 -20.35 14.13 2.45
C ASP A 50 -20.63 12.65 2.12
N GLN A 51 -19.63 11.97 1.58
CA GLN A 51 -19.72 10.57 1.25
C GLN A 51 -18.70 9.71 2.02
N TRP A 52 -19.03 8.43 2.11
CA TRP A 52 -18.12 7.37 2.49
C TRP A 52 -17.69 6.57 1.27
N ILE A 53 -16.43 6.13 1.24
CA ILE A 53 -16.02 4.99 0.42
C ILE A 53 -15.74 3.79 1.32
N LEU A 54 -16.49 2.72 1.12
CA LEU A 54 -16.23 1.42 1.72
C LEU A 54 -15.51 0.53 0.71
N SER A 55 -14.40 -0.06 1.14
CA SER A 55 -13.72 -1.11 0.40
C SER A 55 -13.45 -2.27 1.35
N VAL A 56 -13.87 -3.46 0.98
CA VAL A 56 -13.66 -4.70 1.74
C VAL A 56 -13.13 -5.79 0.83
N GLY A 57 -12.33 -6.67 1.38
CA GLY A 57 -11.75 -7.76 0.60
C GLY A 57 -11.24 -8.90 1.46
N ALA A 58 -10.73 -9.91 0.79
CA ALA A 58 -10.11 -11.07 1.40
C ALA A 58 -8.92 -11.56 0.57
N ARG A 59 -8.06 -12.34 1.22
CA ARG A 59 -6.96 -13.07 0.62
C ARG A 59 -7.39 -14.50 0.29
N GLY A 60 -6.75 -15.08 -0.70
CA GLY A 60 -7.04 -16.44 -1.12
C GLY A 60 -8.15 -16.50 -2.16
N GLU A 61 -9.01 -17.52 -2.05
CA GLU A 61 -10.06 -17.80 -3.03
C GLU A 61 -11.40 -17.15 -2.71
N ASP A 62 -11.50 -16.46 -1.57
CA ASP A 62 -12.74 -15.82 -1.15
C ASP A 62 -13.22 -14.83 -2.21
N SER A 63 -14.50 -14.94 -2.54
CA SER A 63 -15.13 -14.01 -3.46
C SER A 63 -15.57 -12.75 -2.72
N PRO A 64 -15.20 -11.56 -3.22
CA PRO A 64 -15.67 -10.31 -2.63
C PRO A 64 -17.19 -10.18 -2.82
N PRO A 65 -17.87 -9.34 -2.01
CA PRO A 65 -19.27 -8.98 -2.21
C PRO A 65 -19.55 -8.55 -3.64
N LYS A 66 -20.72 -8.91 -4.17
CA LYS A 66 -21.15 -8.56 -5.55
C LYS A 66 -22.33 -7.61 -5.60
N THR A 67 -23.03 -7.42 -4.49
CA THR A 67 -24.14 -6.48 -4.37
C THR A 67 -23.93 -5.53 -3.19
N ILE A 68 -24.64 -4.40 -3.18
CA ILE A 68 -24.57 -3.42 -2.09
C ILE A 68 -24.99 -4.06 -0.77
N GLU A 69 -26.05 -4.88 -0.76
CA GLU A 69 -26.54 -5.57 0.42
C GLU A 69 -25.48 -6.52 0.99
N GLN A 70 -24.83 -7.29 0.13
CA GLN A 70 -23.73 -8.15 0.54
C GLN A 70 -22.56 -7.35 1.09
N LEU A 71 -22.25 -6.18 0.50
CA LEU A 71 -21.16 -5.32 0.95
C LEU A 71 -21.45 -4.73 2.35
N VAL A 72 -22.68 -4.28 2.59
CA VAL A 72 -23.12 -3.77 3.88
C VAL A 72 -23.09 -4.88 4.94
N GLU A 73 -23.58 -6.06 4.61
CA GLU A 73 -23.55 -7.20 5.55
C GLU A 73 -22.11 -7.63 5.87
N TYR A 74 -21.23 -7.65 4.86
CA TYR A 74 -19.82 -7.98 5.04
C TYR A 74 -19.10 -7.03 6.01
N ALA A 75 -19.52 -5.76 6.07
CA ALA A 75 -18.96 -4.76 6.97
C ALA A 75 -19.15 -5.12 8.46
N LYS A 76 -20.17 -5.89 8.83
CA LYS A 76 -20.38 -6.37 10.19
C LYS A 76 -19.22 -7.23 10.72
N ALA A 77 -18.52 -7.93 9.83
CA ALA A 77 -17.40 -8.79 10.19
C ALA A 77 -16.19 -8.01 10.74
N PHE A 78 -16.13 -6.71 10.48
CA PHE A 78 -15.01 -5.86 10.93
C PHE A 78 -15.34 -5.17 12.25
N ASP A 79 -16.39 -4.36 12.24
CA ASP A 79 -16.80 -3.55 13.38
C ASP A 79 -18.25 -3.08 13.17
N THR A 80 -19.09 -3.19 14.18
CA THR A 80 -20.49 -2.73 14.12
C THR A 80 -20.58 -1.25 13.79
N ARG A 81 -19.64 -0.43 14.24
CA ARG A 81 -19.59 1.01 13.93
C ARG A 81 -19.47 1.27 12.42
N VAL A 82 -18.71 0.44 11.69
CA VAL A 82 -18.59 0.56 10.23
C VAL A 82 -19.91 0.23 9.56
N HIS A 83 -20.54 -0.86 9.98
CA HIS A 83 -21.87 -1.22 9.53
C HIS A 83 -22.89 -0.09 9.83
N ASP A 84 -22.88 0.45 11.04
CA ASP A 84 -23.82 1.49 11.46
C ASP A 84 -23.66 2.79 10.63
N CYS A 85 -22.46 3.11 10.16
CA CYS A 85 -22.24 4.25 9.27
C CYS A 85 -22.95 4.12 7.92
N ILE A 86 -23.11 2.88 7.40
CA ILE A 86 -23.57 2.64 6.03
C ILE A 86 -24.91 1.90 5.94
N ALA A 87 -25.35 1.21 7.00
CA ALA A 87 -26.63 0.50 7.02
C ALA A 87 -27.79 1.47 6.79
N GLY A 88 -28.58 1.24 5.74
CA GLY A 88 -29.67 2.13 5.32
C GLY A 88 -29.22 3.44 4.68
N ALA A 89 -27.91 3.68 4.49
CA ALA A 89 -27.43 4.83 3.73
C ALA A 89 -27.64 4.62 2.21
N GLU A 90 -27.87 5.71 1.49
CA GLU A 90 -27.97 5.70 0.03
C GLU A 90 -26.62 5.31 -0.59
N ALA A 91 -26.59 4.26 -1.40
CA ALA A 91 -25.44 3.97 -2.23
C ALA A 91 -25.38 4.97 -3.40
N THR A 92 -24.27 5.71 -3.49
CA THR A 92 -24.05 6.75 -4.51
C THR A 92 -23.23 6.26 -5.69
N SER A 93 -22.81 5.00 -5.69
CA SER A 93 -22.16 4.33 -6.80
C SER A 93 -22.60 2.88 -6.91
N GLU A 94 -22.39 2.31 -8.09
CA GLU A 94 -22.42 0.86 -8.26
C GLU A 94 -21.26 0.21 -7.49
N ILE A 95 -21.44 -1.07 -7.12
CA ILE A 95 -20.35 -1.87 -6.56
C ILE A 95 -19.33 -2.20 -7.65
N ARG A 96 -18.06 -2.01 -7.32
CA ARG A 96 -16.95 -2.38 -8.20
C ARG A 96 -16.09 -3.42 -7.53
N THR A 97 -15.74 -4.47 -8.27
CA THR A 97 -14.88 -5.56 -7.79
C THR A 97 -13.54 -5.53 -8.50
N PHE A 98 -12.50 -5.88 -7.79
CA PHE A 98 -11.15 -5.99 -8.34
C PHE A 98 -10.47 -7.23 -7.78
N ARG A 99 -9.62 -7.86 -8.62
CA ARG A 99 -8.79 -9.00 -8.24
C ARG A 99 -7.37 -8.76 -8.66
N LYS A 100 -6.44 -8.98 -7.75
CA LYS A 100 -5.01 -8.97 -8.02
C LYS A 100 -4.42 -10.31 -7.61
N ALA A 101 -3.95 -11.04 -8.60
CA ALA A 101 -3.38 -12.37 -8.37
C ALA A 101 -1.93 -12.28 -7.86
N THR A 102 -1.14 -11.33 -8.39
CA THR A 102 0.30 -11.25 -8.16
C THR A 102 0.76 -9.85 -7.77
N ALA A 103 1.74 -9.77 -6.90
CA ALA A 103 2.65 -8.65 -6.79
C ALA A 103 3.88 -8.91 -7.67
N THR A 104 4.45 -7.89 -8.28
CA THR A 104 5.57 -8.03 -9.21
C THR A 104 6.57 -6.90 -8.99
N ARG A 105 7.82 -7.24 -8.72
CA ARG A 105 8.95 -6.32 -8.73
C ARG A 105 9.83 -6.64 -9.91
N ARG A 106 10.00 -5.69 -10.82
CA ARG A 106 10.88 -5.86 -11.97
C ARG A 106 12.30 -5.48 -11.60
N LYS A 107 13.24 -6.37 -11.89
CA LYS A 107 14.68 -6.14 -11.74
C LYS A 107 15.32 -5.67 -13.06
N ALA A 108 14.52 -5.16 -13.98
CA ALA A 108 14.99 -4.79 -15.32
C ALA A 108 16.10 -3.72 -15.31
N TRP A 109 16.14 -2.89 -14.28
CA TRP A 109 17.22 -1.90 -14.08
C TRP A 109 18.57 -2.53 -13.68
N GLU A 110 18.58 -3.75 -13.19
CA GLU A 110 19.80 -4.51 -12.89
C GLU A 110 20.42 -5.09 -14.18
N ALA A 111 19.66 -5.07 -15.28
CA ALA A 111 20.15 -5.53 -16.58
C ALA A 111 21.12 -4.50 -17.20
N ALA A 112 22.29 -4.97 -17.63
CA ALA A 112 23.34 -4.14 -18.23
C ALA A 112 22.93 -3.41 -19.53
N LYS A 113 21.70 -3.57 -20.01
CA LYS A 113 21.20 -3.03 -21.30
C LYS A 113 19.80 -2.45 -21.16
N TRP A 114 19.60 -1.47 -20.27
CA TRP A 114 18.34 -0.73 -20.24
C TRP A 114 18.29 0.28 -21.40
N PRO A 115 17.16 0.39 -22.14
CA PRO A 115 17.05 1.35 -23.24
C PRO A 115 17.23 2.79 -22.76
N GLN A 116 18.06 3.55 -23.47
CA GLN A 116 18.20 4.97 -23.23
C GLN A 116 16.88 5.70 -23.56
N GLY A 117 16.53 6.70 -22.77
CA GLY A 117 15.30 7.48 -22.96
C GLY A 117 14.02 6.82 -22.47
N LEU A 118 14.06 5.59 -21.94
CA LEU A 118 12.93 4.93 -21.32
C LEU A 118 13.08 4.92 -19.80
N VAL A 119 12.13 5.54 -19.08
CA VAL A 119 12.17 5.68 -17.62
C VAL A 119 10.91 5.04 -17.02
N PRO A 120 11.03 3.94 -16.27
CA PRO A 120 9.88 3.33 -15.61
C PRO A 120 9.58 4.04 -14.29
N ILE A 121 8.28 4.25 -13.99
CA ILE A 121 7.79 4.81 -12.71
C ILE A 121 6.68 3.93 -12.13
N GLY A 122 6.44 4.03 -10.82
CA GLY A 122 5.32 3.38 -10.15
C GLY A 122 5.23 1.88 -10.37
N ASP A 123 4.06 1.41 -10.79
CA ASP A 123 3.77 -0.01 -11.02
C ASP A 123 4.60 -0.64 -12.15
N ALA A 124 5.17 0.17 -13.04
CA ALA A 124 6.14 -0.32 -14.03
C ALA A 124 7.43 -0.84 -13.39
N LEU A 125 7.81 -0.29 -12.23
CA LEU A 125 8.93 -0.76 -11.42
C LEU A 125 8.51 -1.86 -10.45
N SER A 126 7.47 -1.59 -9.65
CA SER A 126 7.05 -2.47 -8.57
C SER A 126 5.55 -2.33 -8.30
N SER A 127 4.81 -3.36 -8.70
CA SER A 127 3.38 -3.47 -8.45
C SER A 127 3.14 -4.32 -7.22
N VAL A 128 2.90 -3.68 -6.09
CA VAL A 128 2.72 -4.34 -4.78
C VAL A 128 1.26 -4.73 -4.52
N ASN A 129 1.04 -5.48 -3.45
CA ASN A 129 -0.29 -5.79 -2.97
C ASN A 129 -1.04 -4.50 -2.59
N PRO A 130 -2.20 -4.21 -3.21
CA PRO A 130 -2.95 -2.97 -2.98
C PRO A 130 -3.48 -2.81 -1.55
N THR A 131 -3.60 -3.91 -0.81
CA THR A 131 -4.04 -3.93 0.59
C THR A 131 -3.22 -2.98 1.49
N TYR A 132 -1.96 -2.74 1.15
CA TYR A 132 -1.07 -1.88 1.95
C TYR A 132 -1.05 -0.42 1.50
N GLY A 133 -1.76 -0.06 0.44
CA GLY A 133 -1.91 1.32 -0.02
C GLY A 133 -0.62 1.99 -0.54
N GLN A 134 0.42 1.22 -0.89
CA GLN A 134 1.75 1.76 -1.21
C GLN A 134 1.95 2.13 -2.68
N GLY A 135 1.12 1.64 -3.61
CA GLY A 135 1.34 1.81 -5.04
C GLY A 135 1.36 3.27 -5.49
N MET A 136 0.39 4.08 -5.04
CA MET A 136 0.35 5.51 -5.37
C MET A 136 1.52 6.29 -4.76
N THR A 137 1.95 5.95 -3.55
CA THR A 137 3.12 6.56 -2.91
C THR A 137 4.40 6.29 -3.72
N VAL A 138 4.60 5.04 -4.16
CA VAL A 138 5.74 4.69 -5.03
C VAL A 138 5.70 5.47 -6.33
N ALA A 139 4.53 5.59 -6.95
CA ALA A 139 4.38 6.34 -8.20
C ALA A 139 4.71 7.83 -8.01
N ALA A 140 4.20 8.45 -6.95
CA ALA A 140 4.47 9.85 -6.63
C ALA A 140 5.97 10.09 -6.32
N CYS A 141 6.56 9.30 -5.41
CA CYS A 141 7.97 9.46 -5.04
C CYS A 141 8.93 9.20 -6.21
N THR A 142 8.63 8.22 -7.08
CA THR A 142 9.47 7.96 -8.27
C THR A 142 9.32 9.05 -9.32
N ALA A 143 8.14 9.64 -9.49
CA ALA A 143 7.92 10.78 -10.37
C ALA A 143 8.62 12.05 -9.85
N GLU A 144 8.54 12.32 -8.55
CA GLU A 144 9.22 13.43 -7.88
C GLU A 144 10.74 13.31 -8.04
N ALA A 145 11.32 12.15 -7.74
CA ALA A 145 12.75 11.90 -7.89
C ALA A 145 13.23 12.13 -9.34
N LEU A 146 12.44 11.72 -10.32
CA LEU A 146 12.74 11.99 -11.74
C LEU A 146 12.66 13.49 -12.05
N SER A 147 11.61 14.17 -11.57
CA SER A 147 11.42 15.62 -11.76
C SER A 147 12.58 16.43 -11.20
N ASP A 148 13.00 16.12 -9.96
CA ASP A 148 14.13 16.77 -9.31
C ASP A 148 15.45 16.57 -10.06
N MET A 149 15.68 15.34 -10.54
CA MET A 149 16.87 15.02 -11.32
C MET A 149 16.89 15.80 -12.63
N LEU A 150 15.78 15.83 -13.35
CA LEU A 150 15.66 16.59 -14.61
C LEU A 150 15.80 18.10 -14.37
N GLY A 151 15.21 18.62 -13.29
CA GLY A 151 15.35 20.03 -12.90
C GLY A 151 16.80 20.43 -12.61
N LYS A 152 17.56 19.61 -11.86
CA LYS A 152 18.99 19.84 -11.57
C LYS A 152 19.83 19.81 -12.87
N ARG A 153 19.57 18.88 -13.78
CA ARG A 153 20.27 18.79 -15.06
C ARG A 153 19.96 19.99 -15.97
N ALA A 154 18.70 20.40 -16.03
CA ALA A 154 18.31 21.60 -16.77
C ALA A 154 19.00 22.86 -16.23
N ALA A 155 19.04 23.04 -14.92
CA ALA A 155 19.68 24.18 -14.26
C ALA A 155 21.20 24.21 -14.50
N SER A 156 21.86 23.05 -14.64
CA SER A 156 23.30 22.96 -14.94
C SER A 156 23.64 22.97 -16.44
N GLY A 157 22.63 23.02 -17.32
CA GLY A 157 22.80 22.91 -18.76
C GLY A 157 23.19 21.49 -19.23
N ALA A 158 23.08 20.47 -18.38
CA ALA A 158 23.35 19.09 -18.73
C ALA A 158 22.23 18.52 -19.59
N GLY A 159 22.58 17.75 -20.62
CA GLY A 159 21.63 17.04 -21.46
C GLY A 159 20.99 15.83 -20.75
N LEU A 160 20.21 15.06 -21.51
CA LEU A 160 19.51 13.87 -20.99
C LEU A 160 20.38 12.59 -20.96
N ASP A 161 21.59 12.67 -21.48
CA ASP A 161 22.52 11.51 -21.52
C ASP A 161 22.83 11.06 -20.08
N GLY A 162 22.70 9.76 -19.83
CA GLY A 162 22.97 9.18 -18.51
C GLY A 162 21.85 9.32 -17.47
N VAL A 163 20.77 10.09 -17.73
CA VAL A 163 19.64 10.28 -16.80
C VAL A 163 19.09 8.95 -16.31
N VAL A 164 18.92 7.98 -17.21
CA VAL A 164 18.37 6.67 -16.86
C VAL A 164 19.26 5.94 -15.86
N ALA A 165 20.58 5.96 -16.10
CA ALA A 165 21.55 5.30 -15.21
C ALA A 165 21.59 5.92 -13.80
N GLU A 166 21.39 7.24 -13.70
CA GLU A 166 21.32 7.94 -12.41
C GLU A 166 19.99 7.70 -11.70
N TYR A 167 18.89 7.67 -12.45
CA TYR A 167 17.52 7.56 -11.90
C TYR A 167 17.20 6.15 -11.38
N LEU A 168 17.55 5.11 -12.14
CA LEU A 168 17.11 3.74 -11.82
C LEU A 168 17.54 3.26 -10.42
N PRO A 169 18.74 3.53 -9.90
CA PRO A 169 19.10 3.17 -8.53
C PRO A 169 18.20 3.85 -7.48
N VAL A 170 17.88 5.13 -7.67
CA VAL A 170 17.02 5.90 -6.76
C VAL A 170 15.59 5.34 -6.78
N ALA A 171 15.04 5.11 -7.97
CA ALA A 171 13.72 4.52 -8.13
C ALA A 171 13.64 3.10 -7.56
N ALA A 172 14.71 2.31 -7.71
CA ALA A 172 14.81 0.97 -7.15
C ALA A 172 14.78 0.97 -5.62
N GLU A 173 15.45 1.94 -4.98
CA GLU A 173 15.44 2.10 -3.51
C GLU A 173 14.02 2.45 -3.00
N ILE A 174 13.36 3.43 -3.66
CA ILE A 174 11.97 3.80 -3.34
C ILE A 174 11.05 2.57 -3.46
N ALA A 175 11.12 1.85 -4.57
CA ALA A 175 10.31 0.67 -4.81
C ALA A 175 10.62 -0.47 -3.82
N ALA A 176 11.88 -0.63 -3.40
CA ALA A 176 12.30 -1.67 -2.46
C ALA A 176 11.68 -1.50 -1.08
N ARG A 177 11.44 -0.26 -0.62
CA ARG A 177 10.79 0.01 0.67
C ARG A 177 9.35 -0.52 0.69
N ALA A 178 8.55 -0.16 -0.33
CA ALA A 178 7.17 -0.63 -0.47
C ALA A 178 7.12 -2.15 -0.68
N TRP A 179 8.03 -2.69 -1.50
CA TRP A 179 8.14 -4.13 -1.71
C TRP A 179 8.42 -4.87 -0.42
N SER A 180 9.41 -4.44 0.36
CA SER A 180 9.77 -5.07 1.63
C SER A 180 8.62 -5.07 2.63
N LEU A 181 7.88 -3.95 2.74
CA LEU A 181 6.70 -3.85 3.59
C LEU A 181 5.62 -4.86 3.16
N SER A 182 5.31 -4.90 1.87
CA SER A 182 4.29 -5.77 1.29
C SER A 182 4.65 -7.25 1.49
N VAL A 183 5.82 -7.66 1.04
CA VAL A 183 6.30 -9.05 1.09
C VAL A 183 6.36 -9.58 2.52
N ASN A 184 6.96 -8.82 3.46
CA ASN A 184 7.00 -9.25 4.86
C ASN A 184 5.59 -9.36 5.50
N SER A 185 4.62 -8.63 4.99
CA SER A 185 3.22 -8.71 5.44
C SER A 185 2.45 -9.83 4.77
N ASP A 186 2.75 -10.13 3.52
CA ASP A 186 2.09 -11.21 2.77
C ASP A 186 2.55 -12.60 3.20
N TYR A 187 3.84 -12.80 3.45
CA TYR A 187 4.38 -14.10 3.87
C TYR A 187 4.04 -14.52 5.31
N VAL A 188 3.28 -13.71 6.06
CA VAL A 188 2.66 -14.20 7.31
C VAL A 188 1.51 -15.18 7.03
N TYR A 189 0.99 -15.20 5.79
CA TYR A 189 -0.03 -16.12 5.32
C TYR A 189 0.63 -17.28 4.59
N SER A 190 0.24 -18.51 4.98
CA SER A 190 0.86 -19.74 4.46
C SER A 190 0.61 -19.98 2.97
N GLU A 191 -0.47 -19.42 2.43
CA GLU A 191 -0.86 -19.51 1.02
C GLU A 191 -0.13 -18.55 0.09
N THR A 192 0.73 -17.66 0.62
CA THR A 192 1.56 -16.79 -0.21
C THR A 192 2.67 -17.61 -0.85
N GLU A 193 2.71 -17.62 -2.18
CA GLU A 193 3.68 -18.36 -2.97
C GLU A 193 4.72 -17.41 -3.57
N GLY A 194 5.97 -17.87 -3.63
CA GLY A 194 7.11 -17.13 -4.16
C GLY A 194 8.35 -17.28 -3.29
N GLU A 195 9.34 -16.42 -3.49
CA GLU A 195 10.60 -16.45 -2.74
C GLU A 195 10.45 -15.67 -1.41
N ARG A 196 10.43 -16.41 -0.32
CA ARG A 196 10.37 -15.81 1.03
C ARG A 196 11.66 -15.06 1.33
N PRO A 197 11.59 -13.80 1.83
CA PRO A 197 12.78 -13.04 2.19
C PRO A 197 13.66 -13.78 3.20
N ALA A 198 14.98 -13.78 2.98
CA ALA A 198 15.94 -14.47 3.89
C ALA A 198 15.80 -14.01 5.35
N ASN A 199 15.53 -12.71 5.57
CA ASN A 199 15.40 -12.12 6.91
C ASN A 199 13.95 -12.07 7.42
N PHE A 200 13.03 -12.86 6.83
CA PHE A 200 11.60 -12.81 7.15
C PHE A 200 11.30 -12.94 8.65
N VAL A 201 11.91 -13.93 9.32
CA VAL A 201 11.67 -14.19 10.76
C VAL A 201 12.09 -12.99 11.61
N MET A 202 13.25 -12.43 11.32
CA MET A 202 13.78 -11.25 12.03
C MET A 202 12.91 -10.02 11.75
N ASN A 203 12.56 -9.76 10.49
CA ASN A 203 11.70 -8.64 10.10
C ASN A 203 10.32 -8.73 10.75
N ARG A 204 9.76 -9.94 10.85
CA ARG A 204 8.48 -10.17 11.53
C ARG A 204 8.57 -9.90 13.04
N ALA A 205 9.61 -10.37 13.69
CA ALA A 205 9.84 -10.11 15.12
C ALA A 205 9.96 -8.60 15.38
N MET A 206 10.77 -7.91 14.58
CA MET A 206 10.95 -6.46 14.66
C MET A 206 9.63 -5.72 14.43
N ALA A 207 8.88 -6.04 13.35
CA ALA A 207 7.60 -5.41 13.08
C ALA A 207 6.57 -5.64 14.20
N THR A 208 6.63 -6.76 14.88
CA THR A 208 5.76 -7.05 16.04
C THR A 208 6.15 -6.19 17.24
N THR A 209 7.45 -6.06 17.53
CA THR A 209 7.96 -5.20 18.61
C THR A 209 7.60 -3.73 18.35
N LEU A 210 7.85 -3.23 17.14
CA LEU A 210 7.50 -1.85 16.75
C LEU A 210 6.00 -1.57 16.85
N ARG A 211 5.15 -2.57 16.58
CA ARG A 211 3.70 -2.41 16.79
C ARG A 211 3.32 -2.31 18.25
N LYS A 212 3.94 -3.11 19.12
CA LYS A 212 3.70 -3.04 20.57
C LYS A 212 4.10 -1.68 21.13
N LEU A 213 5.31 -1.20 20.80
CA LEU A 213 5.77 0.13 21.20
C LEU A 213 4.82 1.23 20.73
N ALA A 214 4.32 1.16 19.50
CA ALA A 214 3.38 2.13 18.97
C ALA A 214 1.98 2.11 19.63
N VAL A 215 1.65 1.08 20.43
CA VAL A 215 0.45 1.07 21.28
C VAL A 215 0.70 1.83 22.59
N GLU A 216 1.89 1.74 23.12
CA GLU A 216 2.26 2.27 24.44
C GLU A 216 2.75 3.72 24.36
N ASP A 217 3.36 4.13 23.22
CA ASP A 217 3.97 5.43 23.03
C ASP A 217 3.40 6.12 21.78
N MET A 218 2.80 7.32 21.99
CA MET A 218 2.16 8.09 20.91
C MET A 218 3.19 8.71 19.96
N ASP A 219 4.31 9.18 20.44
CA ASP A 219 5.35 9.80 19.61
C ASP A 219 5.99 8.74 18.74
N PHE A 220 6.24 7.56 19.32
CA PHE A 220 6.69 6.41 18.54
C PHE A 220 5.65 5.93 17.52
N ARG A 221 4.36 5.99 17.84
CA ARG A 221 3.29 5.69 16.86
C ARG A 221 3.34 6.62 15.66
N VAL A 222 3.47 7.93 15.90
CA VAL A 222 3.60 8.94 14.84
C VAL A 222 4.86 8.69 14.00
N PHE A 223 5.99 8.45 14.65
CA PHE A 223 7.26 8.10 13.98
C PHE A 223 7.11 6.85 13.10
N ARG A 224 6.52 5.78 13.64
CA ARG A 224 6.26 4.55 12.87
C ARG A 224 5.34 4.78 11.68
N LEU A 225 4.30 5.61 11.82
CA LEU A 225 3.44 5.99 10.69
C LEU A 225 4.25 6.72 9.61
N LYS A 226 5.10 7.67 9.98
CA LYS A 226 5.99 8.36 9.02
C LYS A 226 6.89 7.38 8.28
N LEU A 227 7.46 6.38 8.96
CA LEU A 227 8.26 5.34 8.30
C LEU A 227 7.44 4.53 7.29
N VAL A 228 6.23 4.10 7.66
CA VAL A 228 5.34 3.31 6.79
C VAL A 228 4.89 4.13 5.58
N HIS A 229 4.62 5.40 5.76
CA HIS A 229 4.20 6.32 4.69
C HIS A 229 5.36 6.94 3.91
N MET A 230 6.59 6.45 4.11
CA MET A 230 7.82 6.93 3.44
C MET A 230 8.16 8.41 3.68
N LEU A 231 7.62 9.02 4.72
CA LEU A 231 7.91 10.40 5.14
C LEU A 231 9.22 10.49 5.95
N GLU A 232 9.74 9.34 6.39
CA GLU A 232 11.01 9.21 7.09
C GLU A 232 11.90 8.16 6.46
N SER A 233 13.22 8.33 6.57
CA SER A 233 14.19 7.34 6.12
C SER A 233 14.12 6.06 6.97
N ALA A 234 14.34 4.90 6.36
CA ALA A 234 14.51 3.65 7.09
C ALA A 234 15.71 3.69 8.07
N ASN A 235 16.71 4.53 7.80
CA ASN A 235 17.85 4.74 8.70
C ASN A 235 17.47 5.51 9.96
N ALA A 236 16.36 6.24 9.98
CA ALA A 236 15.89 6.95 11.17
C ALA A 236 15.58 6.04 12.36
N LEU A 237 15.42 4.73 12.14
CA LEU A 237 15.35 3.74 13.22
C LEU A 237 16.71 3.53 13.95
N ARG A 238 17.82 3.81 13.27
CA ARG A 238 19.18 3.70 13.84
C ARG A 238 19.62 5.00 14.48
N ASP A 239 19.26 6.12 13.84
CA ASP A 239 19.77 7.46 14.17
C ASP A 239 18.74 8.28 14.96
N GLY A 240 17.57 7.71 15.24
CA GLY A 240 16.46 8.36 15.93
C GLY A 240 16.55 8.23 17.48
N PRO A 241 15.50 8.72 18.20
CA PRO A 241 15.49 8.78 19.66
C PRO A 241 15.55 7.43 20.37
N LEU A 242 15.64 6.33 19.65
CA LEU A 242 15.79 4.96 20.17
C LEU A 242 17.19 4.36 19.87
N GLY A 243 18.08 5.12 19.23
CA GLY A 243 19.47 4.76 18.94
C GLY A 243 20.45 5.25 19.99
#